data_569eb80572dec613b315ed8b86c451dd
#
_entry.id   569eb80572dec613b315ed8b86c451dd
#
_cell.length_a   1.000
_cell.length_b   1.000
_cell.length_c   1.000
_cell.angle_alpha   90.00
_cell.angle_beta   90.00
_cell.angle_gamma   90.00
#
_symmetry.space_group_name_H-M   'P 1'
#
loop_
_entity.id
_entity.type
_entity.pdbx_description
1 polymer ?
#
loop_
_entity_poly.entity_id
_entity_poly.type
_entity_poly.pdbx_seq_one_letter_code
_entity_poly.pdbx_strand_id
1 'polypeptide(L)'
;IVGGLYASGVSADEIARITREMDWTRKLIDDVPRQERSIQRKRIDDLFSVQGSLGFEKGEIKMPSGAIQGQNIILELQRITQHVSHIDDFAQLPIPFKAVASDIITGEMVLLDHGDLAIAMRASMGVPAFFAPIFVEGRLLVDGGVTNNIPMDIAREMGADILIVVDIGAPLLGEAGINNLITITDQLTRMLISTNNARQLETLGENDILLEPELGDFSSVAFDQAEEAIGIGYEAATSYGRS
;
A
#
# COMPACT_ATOMS: atom_id res chain seq x y z
N ILE A 1 -5.35 -0.78 -0.74
CA ILE A 1 -5.99 -2.11 -0.59
C ILE A 1 -7.44 -1.95 -0.13
N VAL A 2 -7.71 -1.38 1.04
CA VAL A 2 -9.06 -1.29 1.62
C VAL A 2 -10.05 -0.66 0.65
N GLY A 3 -9.72 0.47 0.04
CA GLY A 3 -10.59 1.15 -0.94
C GLY A 3 -10.91 0.28 -2.15
N GLY A 4 -9.93 -0.41 -2.73
CA GLY A 4 -10.16 -1.30 -3.87
C GLY A 4 -11.01 -2.54 -3.53
N LEU A 5 -10.81 -3.13 -2.35
CA LEU A 5 -11.66 -4.22 -1.87
C LEU A 5 -13.10 -3.76 -1.65
N TYR A 6 -13.28 -2.61 -0.99
CA TYR A 6 -14.61 -2.04 -0.77
C TYR A 6 -15.30 -1.67 -2.08
N ALA A 7 -14.57 -1.07 -3.01
CA ALA A 7 -15.08 -0.72 -4.34
C ALA A 7 -15.48 -1.95 -5.16
N SER A 8 -14.82 -3.09 -4.96
CA SER A 8 -15.21 -4.37 -5.59
C SER A 8 -16.50 -4.98 -5.02
N GLY A 9 -17.07 -4.41 -3.94
CA GLY A 9 -18.29 -4.90 -3.29
C GLY A 9 -18.03 -5.79 -2.07
N VAL A 10 -16.77 -5.94 -1.63
CA VAL A 10 -16.47 -6.62 -0.37
C VAL A 10 -16.89 -5.71 0.79
N SER A 11 -17.72 -6.22 1.70
CA SER A 11 -18.22 -5.43 2.84
C SER A 11 -17.10 -5.06 3.83
N ALA A 12 -17.31 -3.98 4.59
CA ALA A 12 -16.37 -3.54 5.63
C ALA A 12 -16.09 -4.65 6.67
N ASP A 13 -17.13 -5.38 7.09
CA ASP A 13 -16.98 -6.50 8.03
C ASP A 13 -16.13 -7.64 7.45
N GLU A 14 -16.33 -7.95 6.17
CA GLU A 14 -15.54 -8.96 5.47
C GLU A 14 -14.09 -8.52 5.28
N ILE A 15 -13.85 -7.24 4.95
CA ILE A 15 -12.49 -6.68 4.88
C ILE A 15 -11.81 -6.78 6.25
N ALA A 16 -12.51 -6.41 7.33
CA ALA A 16 -11.99 -6.52 8.69
C ALA A 16 -11.69 -7.99 9.05
N ARG A 17 -12.57 -8.94 8.68
CA ARG A 17 -12.33 -10.37 8.89
C ARG A 17 -11.10 -10.87 8.13
N ILE A 18 -10.99 -10.53 6.83
CA ILE A 18 -9.83 -10.89 6.00
C ILE A 18 -8.55 -10.34 6.63
N THR A 19 -8.56 -9.08 7.06
CA THR A 19 -7.41 -8.41 7.65
C THR A 19 -6.94 -9.10 8.94
N ARG A 20 -7.86 -9.58 9.77
CA ARG A 20 -7.56 -10.33 11.01
C ARG A 20 -7.05 -11.74 10.76
N GLU A 21 -7.64 -12.44 9.81
CA GLU A 21 -7.36 -13.86 9.54
C GLU A 21 -6.14 -14.08 8.63
N MET A 22 -5.72 -13.03 7.91
CA MET A 22 -4.60 -13.11 6.97
C MET A 22 -3.27 -13.30 7.71
N ASP A 23 -2.51 -14.31 7.33
CA ASP A 23 -1.10 -14.44 7.72
C ASP A 23 -0.25 -13.45 6.91
N TRP A 24 -0.19 -12.20 7.39
CA TRP A 24 0.53 -11.13 6.75
C TRP A 24 2.00 -11.44 6.55
N THR A 25 2.65 -12.07 7.53
CA THR A 25 4.05 -12.45 7.43
C THR A 25 4.28 -13.35 6.22
N ARG A 26 3.45 -14.38 6.05
CA ARG A 26 3.54 -15.30 4.93
C ARG A 26 3.17 -14.65 3.58
N LYS A 27 2.22 -13.70 3.57
CA LYS A 27 1.77 -13.03 2.35
C LYS A 27 2.73 -11.95 1.87
N LEU A 28 3.43 -11.30 2.78
CA LEU A 28 4.43 -10.29 2.46
C LEU A 28 5.79 -10.91 2.11
N ILE A 29 6.16 -12.02 2.74
CA ILE A 29 7.40 -12.72 2.43
C ILE A 29 7.18 -13.60 1.19
N ASP A 30 7.84 -13.26 0.08
CA ASP A 30 7.78 -14.03 -1.18
C ASP A 30 8.66 -15.30 -1.14
N ASP A 31 9.13 -15.68 0.05
CA ASP A 31 9.99 -16.85 0.21
C ASP A 31 9.15 -18.10 0.47
N VAL A 32 9.45 -19.15 -0.28
CA VAL A 32 8.80 -20.45 -0.11
C VAL A 32 9.33 -21.07 1.17
N PRO A 33 8.46 -21.48 2.12
CA PRO A 33 8.89 -22.16 3.35
C PRO A 33 9.84 -23.31 3.02
N ARG A 34 10.91 -23.47 3.82
CA ARG A 34 11.94 -24.51 3.58
C ARG A 34 11.34 -25.90 3.32
N GLN A 35 10.20 -26.20 3.93
CA GLN A 35 9.51 -27.49 3.76
C GLN A 35 9.00 -27.69 2.33
N GLU A 36 8.60 -26.61 1.65
CA GLU A 36 8.02 -26.60 0.31
C GLU A 36 9.08 -26.36 -0.79
N ARG A 37 10.34 -26.03 -0.43
CA ARG A 37 11.42 -25.83 -1.38
C ARG A 37 11.89 -27.13 -2.02
N SER A 38 12.27 -27.09 -3.29
CA SER A 38 12.88 -28.25 -3.95
C SER A 38 14.15 -28.72 -3.24
N ILE A 39 14.47 -30.01 -3.33
CA ILE A 39 15.66 -30.61 -2.70
C ILE A 39 16.96 -29.91 -3.17
N GLN A 40 17.02 -29.49 -4.43
CA GLN A 40 18.16 -28.75 -4.97
C GLN A 40 18.32 -27.37 -4.31
N ARG A 41 17.22 -26.65 -4.10
CA ARG A 41 17.24 -25.33 -3.44
C ARG A 41 17.60 -25.45 -1.96
N LYS A 42 17.10 -26.48 -1.27
CA LYS A 42 17.51 -26.79 0.12
C LYS A 42 19.02 -27.03 0.25
N ARG A 43 19.64 -27.74 -0.70
CA ARG A 43 21.08 -27.97 -0.71
C ARG A 43 21.90 -26.72 -0.97
N ILE A 44 21.43 -25.83 -1.85
CA ILE A 44 22.08 -24.55 -2.12
C ILE A 44 22.01 -23.64 -0.88
N ASP A 45 20.86 -23.59 -0.21
CA ASP A 45 20.66 -22.81 1.01
C ASP A 45 21.57 -23.31 2.16
N ASP A 46 21.86 -24.62 2.23
CA ASP A 46 22.77 -25.21 3.21
C ASP A 46 24.25 -24.94 2.92
N LEU A 47 24.60 -24.67 1.65
CA LEU A 47 25.97 -24.37 1.22
C LEU A 47 26.34 -22.88 1.35
N PHE A 48 25.35 -21.99 1.31
CA PHE A 48 25.57 -20.55 1.37
C PHE A 48 24.84 -19.95 2.58
N SER A 49 25.60 -19.64 3.63
CA SER A 49 25.08 -19.05 4.88
C SER A 49 24.61 -17.58 4.71
N VAL A 50 24.86 -16.94 3.58
CA VAL A 50 24.42 -15.58 3.27
C VAL A 50 23.28 -15.65 2.26
N GLN A 51 22.06 -15.52 2.76
CA GLN A 51 20.85 -15.43 1.94
C GLN A 51 20.62 -13.97 1.49
N GLY A 52 21.51 -13.45 0.66
CA GLY A 52 21.27 -12.22 -0.08
C GLY A 52 21.00 -12.59 -1.53
N SER A 53 19.83 -12.28 -2.05
CA SER A 53 19.58 -12.41 -3.50
C SER A 53 20.34 -11.33 -4.27
N LEU A 54 21.66 -11.49 -4.36
CA LEU A 54 22.47 -10.66 -5.23
C LEU A 54 22.28 -11.17 -6.66
N GLY A 55 21.69 -10.33 -7.51
CA GLY A 55 21.60 -10.59 -8.94
C GLY A 55 22.92 -10.21 -9.62
N PHE A 56 23.37 -11.04 -10.58
CA PHE A 56 24.47 -10.70 -11.47
C PHE A 56 23.91 -10.49 -12.88
N GLU A 57 23.95 -9.26 -13.38
CA GLU A 57 23.54 -8.97 -14.74
C GLU A 57 24.59 -8.06 -15.41
N LYS A 58 25.07 -8.49 -16.57
CA LYS A 58 26.07 -7.77 -17.39
C LYS A 58 27.36 -7.34 -16.63
N GLY A 59 27.75 -8.12 -15.60
CA GLY A 59 28.99 -7.86 -14.84
C GLY A 59 28.80 -6.94 -13.64
N GLU A 60 27.57 -6.51 -13.34
CA GLU A 60 27.24 -5.69 -12.18
C GLU A 60 26.48 -6.51 -11.11
N ILE A 61 26.79 -6.23 -9.84
CA ILE A 61 26.06 -6.80 -8.71
C ILE A 61 24.81 -5.94 -8.52
N LYS A 62 23.62 -6.51 -8.76
CA LYS A 62 22.34 -5.85 -8.46
C LYS A 62 21.87 -6.25 -7.08
N MET A 63 21.62 -5.26 -6.24
CA MET A 63 20.88 -5.44 -5.01
C MET A 63 19.38 -5.51 -5.31
N PRO A 64 18.58 -6.24 -4.50
CA PRO A 64 17.13 -6.20 -4.62
C PRO A 64 16.64 -4.77 -4.46
N SER A 65 15.73 -4.34 -5.32
CA SER A 65 15.13 -2.99 -5.29
C SER A 65 14.12 -2.79 -4.15
N GLY A 66 13.91 -3.80 -3.30
CA GLY A 66 13.04 -3.79 -2.12
C GLY A 66 13.09 -5.15 -1.43
N ALA A 67 12.72 -5.20 -0.15
CA ALA A 67 12.71 -6.44 0.65
C ALA A 67 11.58 -7.39 0.21
N ILE A 68 10.45 -6.84 -0.26
CA ILE A 68 9.21 -7.55 -0.60
C ILE A 68 8.90 -7.36 -2.08
N GLN A 69 8.87 -8.44 -2.87
CA GLN A 69 8.45 -8.37 -4.28
C GLN A 69 6.92 -8.27 -4.40
N GLY A 70 6.20 -8.91 -3.49
CA GLY A 70 4.75 -8.82 -3.36
C GLY A 70 3.96 -9.75 -4.26
N GLN A 71 4.55 -10.84 -4.74
CA GLN A 71 3.84 -11.83 -5.57
C GLN A 71 2.72 -12.52 -4.78
N ASN A 72 2.99 -12.94 -3.54
CA ASN A 72 2.00 -13.60 -2.71
C ASN A 72 0.82 -12.71 -2.36
N ILE A 73 1.05 -11.41 -2.15
CA ILE A 73 -0.05 -10.47 -1.88
C ILE A 73 -0.86 -10.21 -3.14
N ILE A 74 -0.26 -10.13 -4.33
CA ILE A 74 -0.98 -10.02 -5.60
C ILE A 74 -1.92 -11.21 -5.78
N LEU A 75 -1.43 -12.43 -5.61
CA LEU A 75 -2.25 -13.65 -5.74
C LEU A 75 -3.42 -13.66 -4.76
N GLU A 76 -3.20 -13.19 -3.53
CA GLU A 76 -4.27 -13.10 -2.55
C GLU A 76 -5.30 -12.03 -2.92
N LEU A 77 -4.86 -10.86 -3.35
CA LEU A 77 -5.75 -9.80 -3.81
C LEU A 77 -6.57 -10.25 -5.04
N GLN A 78 -5.94 -10.94 -6.00
CA GLN A 78 -6.63 -11.53 -7.15
C GLN A 78 -7.68 -12.56 -6.73
N ARG A 79 -7.36 -13.41 -5.74
CA ARG A 79 -8.32 -14.38 -5.18
C ARG A 79 -9.55 -13.68 -4.58
N ILE A 80 -9.33 -12.61 -3.81
CA ILE A 80 -10.41 -11.87 -3.14
C ILE A 80 -11.26 -11.12 -4.18
N THR A 81 -10.63 -10.51 -5.19
CA THR A 81 -11.31 -9.70 -6.22
C THR A 81 -11.72 -10.49 -7.46
N GLN A 82 -11.62 -11.82 -7.44
CA GLN A 82 -11.94 -12.68 -8.59
C GLN A 82 -13.33 -12.45 -9.18
N HIS A 83 -14.30 -12.12 -8.33
CA HIS A 83 -15.70 -11.89 -8.74
C HIS A 83 -15.87 -10.66 -9.64
N VAL A 84 -14.95 -9.71 -9.61
CA VAL A 84 -14.91 -8.51 -10.48
C VAL A 84 -13.78 -8.54 -11.51
N SER A 85 -13.06 -9.65 -11.65
CA SER A 85 -11.92 -9.77 -12.58
C SER A 85 -12.27 -9.57 -14.08
N HIS A 86 -13.56 -9.59 -14.41
CA HIS A 86 -14.07 -9.32 -15.75
C HIS A 86 -14.31 -7.83 -16.02
N ILE A 87 -14.18 -6.98 -15.00
CA ILE A 87 -14.37 -5.52 -15.08
C ILE A 87 -12.99 -4.90 -15.28
N ASP A 88 -12.77 -4.36 -16.47
CA ASP A 88 -11.51 -3.68 -16.82
C ASP A 88 -11.52 -2.22 -16.38
N ASP A 89 -12.60 -1.48 -16.60
CA ASP A 89 -12.77 -0.08 -16.23
C ASP A 89 -13.29 0.02 -14.78
N PHE A 90 -12.49 0.59 -13.86
CA PHE A 90 -12.84 0.68 -12.45
C PHE A 90 -13.99 1.65 -12.15
N ALA A 91 -14.40 2.47 -13.13
CA ALA A 91 -15.63 3.24 -13.02
C ALA A 91 -16.88 2.34 -13.04
N GLN A 92 -16.77 1.10 -13.52
CA GLN A 92 -17.85 0.11 -13.60
C GLN A 92 -17.88 -0.86 -12.40
N LEU A 93 -16.95 -0.72 -11.47
CA LEU A 93 -17.01 -1.46 -10.20
C LEU A 93 -18.30 -1.09 -9.43
N PRO A 94 -18.77 -1.92 -8.48
CA PRO A 94 -19.90 -1.58 -7.63
C PRO A 94 -19.84 -0.18 -7.02
N ILE A 95 -18.64 0.30 -6.70
CA ILE A 95 -18.36 1.69 -6.37
C ILE A 95 -17.24 2.16 -7.27
N PRO A 96 -17.39 3.28 -8.04
CA PRO A 96 -16.32 3.81 -8.87
C PRO A 96 -15.04 4.03 -8.09
N PHE A 97 -13.91 3.60 -8.65
CA PHE A 97 -12.64 3.56 -7.94
C PHE A 97 -11.49 4.08 -8.80
N LYS A 98 -10.56 4.75 -8.16
CA LYS A 98 -9.22 5.02 -8.71
C LYS A 98 -8.17 4.76 -7.65
N ALA A 99 -7.06 4.17 -8.02
CA ALA A 99 -5.88 4.09 -7.17
C ALA A 99 -4.83 5.08 -7.66
N VAL A 100 -4.04 5.62 -6.73
CA VAL A 100 -2.92 6.50 -7.03
C VAL A 100 -1.63 5.73 -6.87
N ALA A 101 -0.73 5.88 -7.83
CA ALA A 101 0.65 5.42 -7.78
C ALA A 101 1.60 6.54 -8.21
N SER A 102 2.89 6.37 -7.98
CA SER A 102 3.93 7.32 -8.39
C SER A 102 4.90 6.64 -9.34
N ASP A 103 5.15 7.23 -10.50
CA ASP A 103 6.21 6.78 -11.41
C ASP A 103 7.56 7.22 -10.85
N ILE A 104 8.39 6.27 -10.39
CA ILE A 104 9.68 6.58 -9.75
C ILE A 104 10.72 7.12 -10.75
N ILE A 105 10.49 6.97 -12.06
CA ILE A 105 11.40 7.46 -13.11
C ILE A 105 11.12 8.91 -13.43
N THR A 106 9.83 9.28 -13.56
CA THR A 106 9.42 10.65 -13.97
C THR A 106 9.06 11.53 -12.77
N GLY A 107 8.73 10.92 -11.61
CA GLY A 107 8.20 11.64 -10.44
C GLY A 107 6.73 12.05 -10.60
N GLU A 108 6.05 11.60 -11.65
CA GLU A 108 4.66 11.94 -11.91
C GLU A 108 3.69 11.04 -11.13
N MET A 109 2.55 11.61 -10.75
CA MET A 109 1.39 10.86 -10.28
C MET A 109 0.81 10.03 -11.43
N VAL A 110 0.43 8.79 -11.15
CA VAL A 110 -0.23 7.88 -12.09
C VAL A 110 -1.56 7.46 -11.49
N LEU A 111 -2.65 7.71 -12.22
CA LEU A 111 -3.97 7.21 -11.88
C LEU A 111 -4.16 5.83 -12.49
N LEU A 112 -4.51 4.88 -11.63
CA LEU A 112 -4.82 3.51 -12.00
C LEU A 112 -6.35 3.36 -11.90
N ASP A 113 -7.02 3.42 -13.03
CA ASP A 113 -8.48 3.41 -13.17
C ASP A 113 -9.00 2.27 -14.06
N HIS A 114 -8.11 1.40 -14.52
CA HIS A 114 -8.43 0.22 -15.36
C HIS A 114 -7.41 -0.91 -15.19
N GLY A 115 -7.71 -2.06 -15.80
CA GLY A 115 -6.85 -3.24 -15.81
C GLY A 115 -7.09 -4.20 -14.64
N ASP A 116 -6.03 -4.86 -14.16
CA ASP A 116 -6.12 -5.79 -13.02
C ASP A 116 -6.16 -5.00 -11.70
N LEU A 117 -7.30 -5.07 -11.00
CA LEU A 117 -7.51 -4.36 -9.73
C LEU A 117 -6.49 -4.75 -8.65
N ALA A 118 -6.06 -6.02 -8.60
CA ALA A 118 -5.06 -6.47 -7.64
C ALA A 118 -3.68 -5.86 -7.94
N ILE A 119 -3.32 -5.73 -9.21
CA ILE A 119 -2.09 -5.06 -9.64
C ILE A 119 -2.14 -3.57 -9.30
N ALA A 120 -3.28 -2.90 -9.55
CA ALA A 120 -3.47 -1.50 -9.19
C ALA A 120 -3.33 -1.27 -7.67
N MET A 121 -3.97 -2.11 -6.86
CA MET A 121 -3.83 -2.06 -5.39
C MET A 121 -2.39 -2.32 -4.94
N ARG A 122 -1.68 -3.28 -5.57
CA ARG A 122 -0.28 -3.58 -5.25
C ARG A 122 0.65 -2.43 -5.62
N ALA A 123 0.42 -1.76 -6.73
CA ALA A 123 1.21 -0.59 -7.13
C ALA A 123 1.02 0.55 -6.13
N SER A 124 -0.24 0.85 -5.78
CA SER A 124 -0.61 1.93 -4.87
C SER A 124 -0.12 1.74 -3.42
N MET A 125 0.13 0.52 -2.97
CA MET A 125 0.65 0.22 -1.62
C MET A 125 2.17 0.02 -1.57
N GLY A 126 2.86 0.24 -2.66
CA GLY A 126 4.28 -0.08 -2.82
C GLY A 126 5.22 0.89 -2.13
N VAL A 127 5.16 1.00 -0.79
CA VAL A 127 6.00 1.91 0.00
C VAL A 127 7.48 1.67 -0.29
N PRO A 128 8.22 2.71 -0.76
CA PRO A 128 9.66 2.60 -1.01
C PRO A 128 10.44 2.09 0.20
N ALA A 129 11.53 1.40 -0.03
CA ALA A 129 12.36 0.64 0.91
C ALA A 129 11.74 -0.69 1.40
N PHE A 130 10.44 -0.80 1.53
CA PHE A 130 9.77 -2.06 1.93
C PHE A 130 9.40 -2.91 0.72
N PHE A 131 8.75 -2.31 -0.27
CA PHE A 131 8.31 -3.00 -1.46
C PHE A 131 9.18 -2.67 -2.68
N ALA A 132 9.43 -3.69 -3.50
CA ALA A 132 10.01 -3.46 -4.82
C ALA A 132 9.02 -2.70 -5.70
N PRO A 133 9.48 -1.73 -6.51
CA PRO A 133 8.65 -1.11 -7.53
C PRO A 133 8.05 -2.14 -8.48
N ILE A 134 6.82 -1.90 -8.95
CA ILE A 134 6.14 -2.79 -9.89
C ILE A 134 6.05 -2.14 -11.27
N PHE A 135 6.23 -2.95 -12.31
CA PHE A 135 6.14 -2.48 -13.69
C PHE A 135 4.70 -2.65 -14.20
N VAL A 136 4.03 -1.54 -14.49
CA VAL A 136 2.67 -1.51 -15.00
C VAL A 136 2.62 -0.59 -16.21
N GLU A 137 2.16 -1.08 -17.35
CA GLU A 137 1.96 -0.31 -18.60
C GLU A 137 3.17 0.53 -19.04
N GLY A 138 4.37 -0.02 -18.90
CA GLY A 138 5.60 0.66 -19.30
C GLY A 138 6.16 1.66 -18.27
N ARG A 139 5.53 1.79 -17.11
CA ARG A 139 5.93 2.67 -16.00
C ARG A 139 6.40 1.85 -14.80
N LEU A 140 7.38 2.35 -14.08
CA LEU A 140 7.90 1.73 -12.86
C LEU A 140 7.28 2.44 -11.65
N LEU A 141 6.31 1.78 -11.02
CA LEU A 141 5.44 2.39 -10.02
C LEU A 141 5.80 2.02 -8.58
N VAL A 142 5.65 2.99 -7.71
CA VAL A 142 5.72 2.90 -6.25
C VAL A 142 4.46 3.50 -5.63
N ASP A 143 4.38 3.52 -4.30
CA ASP A 143 3.26 4.08 -3.52
C ASP A 143 2.83 5.46 -4.00
N GLY A 144 1.52 5.65 -4.10
CA GLY A 144 0.92 6.90 -4.53
C GLY A 144 1.12 8.05 -3.53
N GLY A 145 1.32 7.74 -2.26
CA GLY A 145 1.56 8.72 -1.20
C GLY A 145 2.79 9.60 -1.45
N VAL A 146 3.74 9.12 -2.26
CA VAL A 146 4.91 9.92 -2.65
C VAL A 146 4.51 11.18 -3.42
N THR A 147 3.48 11.11 -4.26
CA THR A 147 3.03 12.22 -5.11
C THR A 147 1.70 12.84 -4.65
N ASN A 148 0.71 12.01 -4.25
CA ASN A 148 -0.60 12.46 -3.78
C ASN A 148 -1.23 11.41 -2.86
N ASN A 149 -1.01 11.55 -1.55
CA ASN A 149 -1.45 10.56 -0.55
C ASN A 149 -2.94 10.69 -0.20
N ILE A 150 -3.46 11.91 -0.17
CA ILE A 150 -4.88 12.21 0.08
C ILE A 150 -5.45 12.86 -1.20
N PRO A 151 -5.85 12.07 -2.21
CA PRO A 151 -6.17 12.58 -3.55
C PRO A 151 -7.59 13.19 -3.59
N MET A 152 -7.82 14.28 -2.84
CA MET A 152 -9.10 14.97 -2.75
C MET A 152 -9.49 15.61 -4.09
N ASP A 153 -8.51 16.16 -4.80
CA ASP A 153 -8.65 16.70 -6.15
C ASP A 153 -9.22 15.66 -7.12
N ILE A 154 -8.68 14.44 -7.09
CA ILE A 154 -9.15 13.33 -7.93
C ILE A 154 -10.57 12.90 -7.56
N ALA A 155 -10.89 12.85 -6.27
CA ALA A 155 -12.25 12.51 -5.83
C ALA A 155 -13.28 13.58 -6.27
N ARG A 156 -12.90 14.86 -6.27
CA ARG A 156 -13.72 15.95 -6.83
C ARG A 156 -13.91 15.79 -8.34
N GLU A 157 -12.84 15.48 -9.08
CA GLU A 157 -12.93 15.19 -10.52
C GLU A 157 -13.81 13.98 -10.83
N MET A 158 -13.91 13.00 -9.93
CA MET A 158 -14.83 11.88 -10.03
C MET A 158 -16.29 12.28 -9.75
N GLY A 159 -16.56 13.53 -9.36
CA GLY A 159 -17.90 14.06 -9.14
C GLY A 159 -18.38 14.03 -7.69
N ALA A 160 -17.48 13.87 -6.71
CA ALA A 160 -17.86 13.89 -5.31
C ALA A 160 -18.19 15.33 -4.84
N ASP A 161 -19.40 15.54 -4.34
CA ASP A 161 -19.84 16.81 -3.74
C ASP A 161 -19.37 16.96 -2.30
N ILE A 162 -19.28 15.85 -1.56
CA ILE A 162 -18.83 15.78 -0.16
C ILE A 162 -17.73 14.73 -0.07
N LEU A 163 -16.63 15.05 0.59
CA LEU A 163 -15.53 14.14 0.83
C LEU A 163 -15.55 13.64 2.28
N ILE A 164 -15.31 12.35 2.46
CA ILE A 164 -14.90 11.78 3.73
C ILE A 164 -13.42 11.42 3.59
N VAL A 165 -12.58 12.21 4.21
CA VAL A 165 -11.12 12.11 4.16
C VAL A 165 -10.65 11.40 5.42
N VAL A 166 -9.85 10.35 5.25
CA VAL A 166 -9.21 9.66 6.37
C VAL A 166 -7.71 9.88 6.26
N ASP A 167 -7.16 10.75 7.10
CA ASP A 167 -5.71 10.97 7.18
C ASP A 167 -5.12 10.04 8.24
N ILE A 168 -4.40 9.04 7.76
CA ILE A 168 -3.63 8.09 8.57
C ILE A 168 -2.12 8.41 8.52
N GLY A 169 -1.77 9.68 8.25
CA GLY A 169 -0.38 10.10 8.09
C GLY A 169 0.47 9.69 9.28
N ALA A 170 1.58 9.02 9.00
CA ALA A 170 2.52 8.65 10.03
C ALA A 170 3.39 9.86 10.43
N PRO A 171 3.59 10.12 11.73
CA PRO A 171 4.48 11.19 12.20
C PRO A 171 5.92 10.94 11.70
N LEU A 172 6.70 12.01 11.62
CA LEU A 172 8.12 11.90 11.32
C LEU A 172 8.84 11.10 12.42
N LEU A 173 9.79 10.25 12.01
CA LEU A 173 10.60 9.50 12.95
C LEU A 173 11.47 10.45 13.77
N GLY A 174 11.59 10.19 15.07
CA GLY A 174 12.54 10.86 15.93
C GLY A 174 13.98 10.43 15.62
N GLU A 175 14.97 11.17 16.16
CA GLU A 175 16.42 10.94 15.94
C GLU A 175 16.83 9.47 16.17
N ALA A 176 16.33 8.85 17.25
CA ALA A 176 16.63 7.46 17.58
C ALA A 176 16.08 6.44 16.56
N GLY A 177 15.06 6.81 15.80
CA GLY A 177 14.45 5.95 14.76
C GLY A 177 15.23 5.94 13.44
N ILE A 178 16.12 6.90 13.22
CA ILE A 178 16.86 7.07 11.95
C ILE A 178 18.27 6.50 12.11
N ASN A 179 18.45 5.22 11.80
CA ASN A 179 19.71 4.53 12.08
C ASN A 179 20.26 3.67 10.92
N ASN A 180 19.55 3.55 9.81
CA ASN A 180 19.96 2.78 8.64
C ASN A 180 19.33 3.33 7.35
N LEU A 181 19.73 2.80 6.19
CA LEU A 181 19.25 3.28 4.89
C LEU A 181 17.73 3.10 4.72
N ILE A 182 17.14 2.06 5.28
CA ILE A 182 15.69 1.80 5.21
C ILE A 182 14.95 2.90 5.97
N THR A 183 15.36 3.20 7.21
CA THR A 183 14.71 4.22 8.03
C THR A 183 14.94 5.65 7.51
N ILE A 184 16.07 5.91 6.85
CA ILE A 184 16.30 7.18 6.12
C ILE A 184 15.33 7.31 4.94
N THR A 185 15.18 6.25 4.15
CA THR A 185 14.24 6.25 3.00
C THR A 185 12.79 6.39 3.48
N ASP A 186 12.40 5.71 4.55
CA ASP A 186 11.08 5.85 5.19
C ASP A 186 10.84 7.29 5.65
N GLN A 187 11.82 7.90 6.32
CA GLN A 187 11.72 9.30 6.75
C GLN A 187 11.52 10.26 5.57
N LEU A 188 12.28 10.09 4.49
CA LEU A 188 12.13 10.92 3.28
C LEU A 188 10.74 10.73 2.66
N THR A 189 10.23 9.50 2.62
CA THR A 189 8.88 9.20 2.14
C THR A 189 7.82 9.88 3.01
N ARG A 190 7.93 9.81 4.35
CA ARG A 190 7.03 10.51 5.29
C ARG A 190 7.05 12.02 5.10
N MET A 191 8.20 12.62 4.85
CA MET A 191 8.32 14.06 4.57
C MET A 191 7.58 14.45 3.29
N LEU A 192 7.70 13.65 2.22
CA LEU A 192 6.98 13.87 0.96
C LEU A 192 5.46 13.75 1.17
N ILE A 193 5.02 12.70 1.84
CA ILE A 193 3.62 12.44 2.18
C ILE A 193 3.05 13.61 2.99
N SER A 194 3.71 14.02 4.07
CA SER A 194 3.27 15.14 4.92
C SER A 194 3.11 16.44 4.14
N THR A 195 4.08 16.74 3.24
CA THR A 195 4.01 17.94 2.41
C THR A 195 2.83 17.88 1.44
N ASN A 196 2.56 16.72 0.85
CA ASN A 196 1.44 16.55 -0.07
C ASN A 196 0.11 16.59 0.66
N ASN A 197 -0.01 15.95 1.83
CA ASN A 197 -1.22 15.99 2.65
C ASN A 197 -1.59 17.44 3.01
N ALA A 198 -0.64 18.24 3.49
CA ALA A 198 -0.90 19.62 3.86
C ALA A 198 -1.55 20.43 2.73
N ARG A 199 -1.07 20.26 1.49
CA ARG A 199 -1.64 20.96 0.31
C ARG A 199 -3.06 20.51 0.00
N GLN A 200 -3.35 19.23 0.09
CA GLN A 200 -4.70 18.70 -0.17
C GLN A 200 -5.68 19.12 0.92
N LEU A 201 -5.28 19.05 2.19
CA LEU A 201 -6.12 19.45 3.32
C LEU A 201 -6.47 20.95 3.32
N GLU A 202 -5.68 21.82 2.72
CA GLU A 202 -6.03 23.23 2.48
C GLU A 202 -7.26 23.38 1.57
N THR A 203 -7.63 22.35 0.80
CA THR A 203 -8.78 22.35 -0.11
C THR A 203 -10.07 21.80 0.51
N LEU A 204 -10.07 21.44 1.80
CA LEU A 204 -11.27 20.97 2.50
C LEU A 204 -12.38 22.02 2.44
N GLY A 205 -13.56 21.58 2.03
CA GLY A 205 -14.79 22.38 2.02
C GLY A 205 -15.54 22.30 3.37
N GLU A 206 -16.47 23.21 3.56
CA GLU A 206 -17.27 23.28 4.81
C GLU A 206 -18.11 22.02 5.10
N ASN A 207 -18.46 21.26 4.07
CA ASN A 207 -19.25 20.03 4.20
C ASN A 207 -18.40 18.75 4.17
N ASP A 208 -17.08 18.87 4.02
CA ASP A 208 -16.21 17.72 4.03
C ASP A 208 -15.94 17.24 5.46
N ILE A 209 -15.71 15.95 5.58
CA ILE A 209 -15.43 15.29 6.86
C ILE A 209 -13.97 14.87 6.86
N LEU A 210 -13.19 15.35 7.82
CA LEU A 210 -11.83 14.88 8.08
C LEU A 210 -11.84 13.97 9.31
N LEU A 211 -11.33 12.76 9.12
CA LEU A 211 -11.09 11.80 10.20
C LEU A 211 -9.57 11.62 10.35
N GLU A 212 -9.07 11.84 11.54
CA GLU A 212 -7.64 11.69 11.90
C GLU A 212 -7.53 10.68 13.05
N PRO A 213 -7.53 9.36 12.75
CA PRO A 213 -7.35 8.34 13.78
C PRO A 213 -5.97 8.48 14.44
N GLU A 214 -5.93 8.51 15.78
CA GLU A 214 -4.67 8.63 16.54
C GLU A 214 -3.92 7.29 16.55
N LEU A 215 -3.22 6.96 15.47
CA LEU A 215 -2.47 5.72 15.33
C LEU A 215 -1.12 5.72 16.07
N GLY A 216 -0.67 6.86 16.62
CA GLY A 216 0.59 6.95 17.37
C GLY A 216 1.80 6.50 16.55
N ASP A 217 2.61 5.59 17.12
CA ASP A 217 3.85 5.12 16.49
C ASP A 217 3.66 3.91 15.57
N PHE A 218 2.44 3.65 15.07
CA PHE A 218 2.20 2.55 14.14
C PHE A 218 3.08 2.67 12.88
N SER A 219 3.75 1.60 12.54
CA SER A 219 4.50 1.51 11.29
C SER A 219 3.56 1.20 10.14
N SER A 220 3.80 1.79 8.95
CA SER A 220 3.06 1.49 7.71
C SER A 220 3.09 0.01 7.29
N VAL A 221 3.96 -0.80 7.93
CA VAL A 221 4.12 -2.24 7.67
C VAL A 221 3.82 -3.10 8.91
N ALA A 222 3.24 -2.54 9.97
CA ALA A 222 2.84 -3.26 11.18
C ALA A 222 1.48 -3.94 11.01
N PHE A 223 1.39 -4.87 10.06
CA PHE A 223 0.14 -5.59 9.76
C PHE A 223 -0.33 -6.51 10.90
N ASP A 224 0.53 -6.86 11.83
CA ASP A 224 0.24 -7.60 13.04
C ASP A 224 -0.58 -6.79 14.07
N GLN A 225 -0.60 -5.47 13.94
CA GLN A 225 -1.38 -4.54 14.78
C GLN A 225 -2.71 -4.13 14.15
N ALA A 226 -3.14 -4.82 13.11
CA ALA A 226 -4.34 -4.46 12.35
C ALA A 226 -5.63 -4.43 13.18
N GLU A 227 -5.78 -5.30 14.17
CA GLU A 227 -6.95 -5.33 15.07
C GLU A 227 -7.06 -4.04 15.88
N GLU A 228 -5.96 -3.56 16.44
CA GLU A 228 -5.91 -2.33 17.21
C GLU A 228 -6.18 -1.12 16.31
N ALA A 229 -5.58 -1.07 15.11
CA ALA A 229 -5.82 -0.02 14.13
C ALA A 229 -7.29 0.05 13.68
N ILE A 230 -7.97 -1.10 13.48
CA ILE A 230 -9.41 -1.16 13.19
C ILE A 230 -10.21 -0.53 14.32
N GLY A 231 -9.88 -0.84 15.59
CA GLY A 231 -10.54 -0.28 16.76
C GLY A 231 -10.42 1.24 16.82
N ILE A 232 -9.21 1.77 16.66
CA ILE A 232 -8.93 3.22 16.66
C ILE A 232 -9.69 3.92 15.53
N GLY A 233 -9.69 3.36 14.31
CA GLY A 233 -10.42 3.93 13.18
C GLY A 233 -11.93 3.96 13.41
N TYR A 234 -12.49 2.91 14.02
CA TYR A 234 -13.91 2.84 14.38
C TYR A 234 -14.29 3.90 15.43
N GLU A 235 -13.47 4.08 16.46
CA GLU A 235 -13.67 5.11 17.48
C GLU A 235 -13.61 6.52 16.89
N ALA A 236 -12.62 6.81 16.03
CA ALA A 236 -12.52 8.09 15.35
C ALA A 236 -13.77 8.41 14.51
N ALA A 237 -14.26 7.43 13.73
CA ALA A 237 -15.45 7.61 12.91
C ALA A 237 -16.73 7.79 13.73
N THR A 238 -16.89 7.06 14.86
CA THR A 238 -18.09 7.13 15.71
C THR A 238 -18.12 8.37 16.59
N SER A 239 -16.97 8.91 16.98
CA SER A 239 -16.91 10.16 17.75
C SER A 239 -17.33 11.37 16.92
N TYR A 240 -17.00 11.40 15.64
CA TYR A 240 -17.43 12.46 14.73
C TYR A 240 -18.97 12.54 14.57
N GLY A 241 -19.65 11.41 14.52
CA GLY A 241 -21.11 11.37 14.39
C GLY A 241 -21.90 11.78 15.66
N ARG A 242 -21.22 12.08 16.76
CA ARG A 242 -21.83 12.52 18.04
C ARG A 242 -21.60 14.00 18.36
N SER A 243 -20.84 14.70 17.56
CA SER A 243 -20.60 16.16 17.64
C SER A 243 -21.52 16.91 16.69
#